data_2f810b98dbad10ca94f5f7d550f2d667
#
_entry.id   2f810b98dbad10ca94f5f7d550f2d667
#
_cell.length_a   1.000
_cell.length_b   1.000
_cell.length_c   1.000
_cell.angle_alpha   90.00
_cell.angle_beta   90.00
_cell.angle_gamma   90.00
#
_symmetry.space_group_name_H-M   'P 1'
#
loop_
_entity.id
_entity.type
_entity.pdbx_description
1 polymer ?
#
loop_
_entity_poly.entity_id
_entity_poly.type
_entity_poly.pdbx_seq_one_letter_code
_entity_poly.pdbx_strand_id
1 'polypeptide(L)'
;MEAGYYRIPMTTTDSTKFHDLLSGFVRIHILHHAAEGEVYGQWLIEELARHGYRISPGTLYPMLQAMEERGYLNSREDRDGRLGRRRKLYRTTAAGRRGLKAARERLRELTGEVGQKAGRRGQ
;
A
#
# COMPACT_ATOMS: atom_id res chain seq x y z
N MET A 1 -13.38 -15.97 7.78
CA MET A 1 -13.30 -15.44 8.03
C MET A 1 -12.66 -14.89 7.91
N GLU A 2 -12.33 -14.69 7.54
CA GLU A 2 -11.79 -14.11 7.62
C GLU A 2 -11.81 -13.24 7.99
N ALA A 3 -11.67 -13.38 8.22
CA ALA A 3 -12.08 -12.73 9.23
C ALA A 3 -11.43 -11.52 9.58
N GLY A 4 -10.21 -11.55 9.64
CA GLY A 4 -9.53 -10.49 10.19
C GLY A 4 -9.86 -9.17 9.63
N TYR A 5 -9.78 -8.96 8.40
CA TYR A 5 -9.98 -7.69 7.91
C TYR A 5 -11.35 -7.31 7.69
N TYR A 6 -12.21 -8.18 7.97
CA TYR A 6 -13.53 -7.82 7.77
C TYR A 6 -14.04 -7.00 8.82
N ARG A 7 -13.31 -6.96 9.90
CA ARG A 7 -13.75 -6.20 10.93
C ARG A 7 -13.68 -4.83 10.66
N ILE A 8 -12.96 -4.43 9.68
CA ILE A 8 -12.94 -3.06 9.30
C ILE A 8 -13.69 -2.98 8.05
N PRO A 9 -14.97 -2.74 8.11
CA PRO A 9 -15.77 -2.73 6.93
C PRO A 9 -15.51 -1.45 6.20
N MET A 10 -14.43 -1.39 5.49
CA MET A 10 -14.14 -0.22 4.70
C MET A 10 -15.02 -0.23 3.51
N THR A 11 -16.12 0.47 3.60
CA THR A 11 -16.97 0.62 2.45
C THR A 11 -16.29 1.60 1.53
N THR A 12 -16.79 1.71 0.33
CA THR A 12 -16.26 2.66 -0.62
C THR A 12 -16.35 4.07 -0.06
N THR A 13 -17.44 4.37 0.62
CA THR A 13 -17.62 5.67 1.22
C THR A 13 -16.56 5.96 2.24
N ASP A 14 -16.26 4.98 3.08
CA ASP A 14 -15.24 5.17 4.11
C ASP A 14 -13.87 5.40 3.50
N SER A 15 -13.53 4.62 2.49
CA SER A 15 -12.25 4.78 1.82
C SER A 15 -12.12 6.16 1.21
N THR A 16 -13.18 6.64 0.57
CA THR A 16 -13.16 7.95 -0.02
C THR A 16 -13.09 9.03 1.04
N LYS A 17 -13.83 8.83 2.11
CA LYS A 17 -13.94 9.82 3.15
C LYS A 17 -12.61 10.11 3.84
N PHE A 18 -11.79 9.11 4.02
CA PHE A 18 -10.51 9.27 4.70
C PHE A 18 -9.33 9.10 3.77
N HIS A 19 -9.53 9.41 2.50
CA HIS A 19 -8.51 9.15 1.48
C HIS A 19 -7.16 9.79 1.81
N ASP A 20 -7.18 11.05 2.22
CA ASP A 20 -5.94 11.75 2.49
C ASP A 20 -5.17 11.14 3.67
N LEU A 21 -5.89 10.60 4.65
CA LEU A 21 -5.22 9.94 5.76
C LEU A 21 -4.73 8.55 5.39
N LEU A 22 -5.53 7.83 4.61
CA LEU A 22 -5.22 6.44 4.31
C LEU A 22 -4.26 6.25 3.15
N SER A 23 -4.10 7.27 2.31
CA SER A 23 -3.28 7.12 1.12
C SER A 23 -1.82 6.84 1.46
N GLY A 24 -1.34 7.35 2.58
CA GLY A 24 0.02 7.04 3.03
C GLY A 24 0.19 5.57 3.35
N PHE A 25 -0.81 5.00 4.02
CA PHE A 25 -0.76 3.58 4.35
C PHE A 25 -0.82 2.72 3.09
N VAL A 26 -1.62 3.14 2.11
CA VAL A 26 -1.68 2.42 0.83
C VAL A 26 -0.32 2.41 0.16
N ARG A 27 0.37 3.54 0.15
CA ARG A 27 1.69 3.62 -0.47
C ARG A 27 2.70 2.74 0.26
N ILE A 28 2.61 2.66 1.58
CA ILE A 28 3.49 1.79 2.35
C ILE A 28 3.22 0.33 2.01
N HIS A 29 1.95 -0.06 1.86
CA HIS A 29 1.62 -1.41 1.43
C HIS A 29 2.19 -1.71 0.06
N ILE A 30 2.10 -0.78 -0.87
CA ILE A 30 2.64 -0.97 -2.21
C ILE A 30 4.15 -1.20 -2.13
N LEU A 31 4.86 -0.36 -1.39
CA LEU A 31 6.30 -0.51 -1.25
C LEU A 31 6.66 -1.86 -0.62
N HIS A 32 5.91 -2.26 0.38
CA HIS A 32 6.16 -3.52 1.05
C HIS A 32 6.04 -4.70 0.08
N HIS A 33 4.94 -4.75 -0.65
CA HIS A 33 4.71 -5.88 -1.54
C HIS A 33 5.67 -5.85 -2.73
N ALA A 34 5.96 -4.68 -3.26
CA ALA A 34 6.89 -4.56 -4.39
C ALA A 34 8.33 -4.80 -3.96
N ALA A 35 8.62 -4.76 -2.67
CA ALA A 35 9.94 -5.13 -2.16
C ALA A 35 10.10 -6.64 -2.07
N GLU A 36 9.00 -7.35 -1.93
CA GLU A 36 9.04 -8.81 -1.85
C GLU A 36 9.10 -9.47 -3.22
N GLY A 37 8.66 -8.80 -4.24
CA GLY A 37 8.68 -9.34 -5.59
C GLY A 37 7.98 -8.38 -6.53
N GLU A 38 7.96 -8.72 -7.81
CA GLU A 38 7.28 -7.88 -8.78
C GLU A 38 5.77 -7.97 -8.59
N VAL A 39 5.10 -6.83 -8.70
CA VAL A 39 3.66 -6.76 -8.55
C VAL A 39 3.06 -5.99 -9.72
N TYR A 40 1.79 -6.21 -9.99
CA TYR A 40 1.09 -5.46 -11.02
C TYR A 40 -0.21 -4.91 -10.46
N GLY A 41 -0.77 -3.94 -11.17
CA GLY A 41 -1.86 -3.13 -10.61
C GLY A 41 -3.07 -3.92 -10.18
N GLN A 42 -3.54 -4.86 -11.03
CA GLN A 42 -4.73 -5.61 -10.67
C GLN A 42 -4.52 -6.43 -9.39
N TRP A 43 -3.34 -7.04 -9.28
CA TRP A 43 -3.03 -7.80 -8.08
C TRP A 43 -3.00 -6.90 -6.85
N LEU A 44 -2.43 -5.70 -7.01
CA LEU A 44 -2.39 -4.76 -5.89
C LEU A 44 -3.78 -4.33 -5.46
N ILE A 45 -4.68 -4.11 -6.40
CA ILE A 45 -6.05 -3.75 -6.06
C ILE A 45 -6.68 -4.82 -5.19
N GLU A 46 -6.48 -6.08 -5.58
CA GLU A 46 -7.05 -7.20 -4.83
C GLU A 46 -6.38 -7.34 -3.48
N GLU A 47 -5.07 -7.19 -3.44
CA GLU A 47 -4.35 -7.33 -2.19
C GLU A 47 -4.70 -6.20 -1.21
N LEU A 48 -4.80 -4.99 -1.71
CA LEU A 48 -5.18 -3.86 -0.87
C LEU A 48 -6.60 -4.03 -0.33
N ALA A 49 -7.49 -4.58 -1.15
CA ALA A 49 -8.85 -4.83 -0.69
C ALA A 49 -8.87 -5.82 0.47
N ARG A 50 -7.96 -6.79 0.45
CA ARG A 50 -7.87 -7.75 1.55
C ARG A 50 -7.47 -7.10 2.85
N HIS A 51 -6.80 -5.96 2.78
CA HIS A 51 -6.39 -5.22 3.96
C HIS A 51 -7.35 -4.07 4.27
N GLY A 52 -8.49 -4.04 3.61
CA GLY A 52 -9.51 -3.03 3.91
C GLY A 52 -9.43 -1.78 3.08
N TYR A 53 -8.54 -1.71 2.10
CA TYR A 53 -8.42 -0.52 1.27
C TYR A 53 -9.06 -0.78 -0.09
N ARG A 54 -10.20 -0.11 -0.33
CA ARG A 54 -10.85 -0.24 -1.62
C ARG A 54 -10.43 0.91 -2.48
N ILE A 55 -9.64 0.59 -3.49
CA ILE A 55 -9.09 1.62 -4.33
C ILE A 55 -9.35 1.24 -5.79
N SER A 56 -9.78 2.21 -6.58
CA SER A 56 -10.09 1.98 -7.97
C SER A 56 -8.83 2.04 -8.82
N PRO A 57 -8.87 1.46 -10.03
CA PRO A 57 -7.75 1.62 -10.96
C PRO A 57 -7.44 3.08 -11.25
N GLY A 58 -8.49 3.92 -11.34
CA GLY A 58 -8.29 5.33 -11.61
C GLY A 58 -7.52 6.07 -10.52
N THR A 59 -7.50 5.52 -9.32
CA THR A 59 -6.71 6.09 -8.22
C THR A 59 -5.36 5.39 -8.13
N LEU A 60 -5.34 4.07 -8.27
CA LEU A 60 -4.11 3.32 -8.08
C LEU A 60 -3.06 3.60 -9.16
N TYR A 61 -3.46 3.61 -10.43
CA TYR A 61 -2.45 3.74 -11.49
C TYR A 61 -1.74 5.08 -11.47
N PRO A 62 -2.42 6.21 -11.25
CA PRO A 62 -1.69 7.47 -11.08
C PRO A 62 -0.77 7.45 -9.87
N MET A 63 -1.17 6.75 -8.80
CA MET A 63 -0.33 6.64 -7.60
C MET A 63 0.94 5.88 -7.91
N LEU A 64 0.83 4.75 -8.62
CA LEU A 64 2.01 3.98 -9.02
C LEU A 64 2.94 4.80 -9.90
N GLN A 65 2.36 5.55 -10.83
CA GLN A 65 3.16 6.38 -11.71
C GLN A 65 3.90 7.45 -10.93
N ALA A 66 3.23 8.09 -9.99
CA ALA A 66 3.86 9.11 -9.17
C ALA A 66 4.99 8.52 -8.32
N MET A 67 4.78 7.31 -7.80
CA MET A 67 5.82 6.65 -6.99
C MET A 67 7.02 6.28 -7.84
N GLU A 68 6.78 5.90 -9.10
CA GLU A 68 7.87 5.63 -10.02
C GLU A 68 8.63 6.90 -10.36
N GLU A 69 7.91 7.98 -10.60
CA GLU A 69 8.54 9.26 -10.92
C GLU A 69 9.38 9.78 -9.76
N ARG A 70 8.97 9.47 -8.56
CA ARG A 70 9.74 9.87 -7.39
C ARG A 70 10.91 8.93 -7.10
N GLY A 71 11.04 7.89 -7.89
CA GLY A 71 12.15 6.96 -7.73
C GLY A 71 11.95 5.87 -6.70
N TYR A 72 10.74 5.70 -6.20
CA TYR A 72 10.48 4.65 -5.22
C TYR A 72 10.21 3.30 -5.87
N LEU A 73 9.73 3.31 -7.10
CA LEU A 73 9.43 2.08 -7.84
C LEU A 73 10.09 2.13 -9.20
N ASN A 74 10.42 0.94 -9.72
CA ASN A 74 10.79 0.78 -11.12
C ASN A 74 9.75 -0.11 -11.74
N SER A 75 9.51 0.06 -13.03
CA SER A 75 8.57 -0.80 -13.74
C SER A 75 9.21 -1.35 -15.00
N ARG A 76 8.65 -2.46 -15.46
CA ARG A 76 8.98 -3.03 -16.75
C ARG A 76 7.72 -3.64 -17.33
N GLU A 77 7.69 -3.79 -18.63
CA GLU A 77 6.55 -4.42 -19.26
C GLU A 77 6.72 -5.92 -19.27
N ASP A 78 5.66 -6.60 -18.90
CA ASP A 78 5.62 -8.05 -18.95
C ASP A 78 5.01 -8.44 -20.28
N ARG A 79 5.86 -8.76 -21.24
CA ARG A 79 5.38 -9.11 -22.56
C ARG A 79 4.93 -10.53 -22.70
N ASP A 80 5.30 -11.35 -21.72
CA ASP A 80 4.96 -12.75 -21.75
C ASP A 80 3.72 -13.05 -20.95
N GLY A 81 2.88 -12.08 -20.74
CA GLY A 81 1.67 -12.23 -19.99
C GLY A 81 0.81 -13.33 -20.56
N ARG A 82 0.22 -14.16 -19.68
CA ARG A 82 -0.54 -15.27 -20.08
C ARG A 82 -1.61 -15.02 -21.08
N LEU A 83 -2.26 -13.94 -21.01
CA LEU A 83 -3.38 -13.67 -21.88
C LEU A 83 -3.00 -12.77 -23.04
N GLY A 84 -1.72 -12.68 -23.33
CA GLY A 84 -1.26 -11.83 -24.41
C GLY A 84 -1.38 -10.37 -24.10
N ARG A 85 -1.69 -10.01 -22.88
CA ARG A 85 -1.82 -8.64 -22.48
C ARG A 85 -0.50 -8.13 -21.99
N ARG A 86 -0.21 -6.89 -22.33
CA ARG A 86 0.93 -6.23 -21.75
C ARG A 86 0.49 -5.66 -20.43
N ARG A 87 1.33 -5.79 -19.44
CA ARG A 87 1.07 -5.17 -18.15
C ARG A 87 2.40 -4.74 -17.58
N LYS A 88 2.34 -3.74 -16.71
CA LYS A 88 3.54 -3.27 -16.03
C LYS A 88 3.73 -4.01 -14.74
N LEU A 89 4.95 -4.42 -14.51
CA LEU A 89 5.34 -5.03 -13.24
C LEU A 89 6.23 -4.03 -12.52
N TYR A 90 5.98 -3.87 -11.25
CA TYR A 90 6.67 -2.86 -10.43
C TYR A 90 7.49 -3.52 -9.35
N ARG A 91 8.65 -2.93 -9.06
CA ARG A 91 9.51 -3.35 -7.96
C ARG A 91 9.95 -2.14 -7.19
N THR A 92 10.16 -2.32 -5.89
CA THR A 92 10.66 -1.25 -5.06
C THR A 92 12.15 -1.07 -5.29
N THR A 93 12.59 0.16 -5.47
CA THR A 93 13.99 0.50 -5.68
C THR A 93 14.71 0.56 -4.35
N ALA A 94 16.04 0.77 -4.40
CA ALA A 94 16.81 0.97 -3.17
C ALA A 94 16.28 2.19 -2.41
N ALA A 95 15.96 3.26 -3.14
CA ALA A 95 15.38 4.45 -2.49
C ALA A 95 14.03 4.12 -1.87
N GLY A 96 13.21 3.34 -2.56
CA GLY A 96 11.93 2.91 -2.02
C GLY A 96 12.09 2.07 -0.77
N ARG A 97 13.10 1.20 -0.74
CA ARG A 97 13.36 0.39 0.45
C ARG A 97 13.78 1.24 1.64
N ARG A 98 14.59 2.26 1.38
CA ARG A 98 14.97 3.17 2.46
C ARG A 98 13.75 3.92 2.99
N GLY A 99 12.89 4.35 2.08
CA GLY A 99 11.65 5.02 2.50
C GLY A 99 10.74 4.09 3.28
N LEU A 100 10.64 2.85 2.84
CA LEU A 100 9.81 1.87 3.54
C LEU A 100 10.35 1.62 4.96
N LYS A 101 11.67 1.51 5.09
CA LYS A 101 12.27 1.33 6.39
C LYS A 101 11.98 2.51 7.30
N ALA A 102 12.14 3.72 6.78
CA ALA A 102 11.86 4.92 7.56
C ALA A 102 10.39 4.97 7.96
N ALA A 103 9.49 4.62 7.05
CA ALA A 103 8.07 4.62 7.34
C ALA A 103 7.74 3.60 8.43
N ARG A 104 8.33 2.41 8.36
CA ARG A 104 8.09 1.39 9.37
C ARG A 104 8.56 1.83 10.75
N GLU A 105 9.69 2.51 10.80
CA GLU A 105 10.19 3.02 12.08
C GLU A 105 9.26 4.06 12.66
N ARG A 106 8.75 4.94 11.82
CA ARG A 106 7.80 5.95 12.27
C ARG A 106 6.48 5.34 12.72
N LEU A 107 6.02 4.34 11.98
CA LEU A 107 4.79 3.66 12.37
C LEU A 107 4.96 2.95 13.70
N ARG A 108 6.10 2.31 13.89
CA ARG A 108 6.36 1.60 15.12
C ARG A 108 6.40 2.57 16.30
N GLU A 109 7.06 3.69 16.11
CA GLU A 109 7.15 4.71 17.13
C GLU A 109 5.76 5.29 17.46
N LEU A 110 4.98 5.57 16.42
CA LEU A 110 3.65 6.12 16.60
C LEU A 110 2.73 5.16 17.31
N THR A 111 2.70 3.89 16.88
CA THR A 111 1.82 2.92 17.52
C THR A 111 2.25 2.64 18.94
N GLY A 112 3.54 2.64 19.19
CA GLY A 112 4.03 2.47 20.56
C GLY A 112 3.61 3.62 21.44
N GLU A 113 3.74 4.84 20.92
CA GLU A 113 3.36 6.01 21.69
C GLU A 113 1.87 6.05 21.96
N VAL A 114 1.06 5.82 20.94
CA VAL A 114 -0.38 5.85 21.09
C VAL A 114 -0.83 4.75 22.06
N GLY A 115 -0.29 3.55 21.89
CA GLY A 115 -0.63 2.46 22.77
C GLY A 115 -0.23 2.72 24.20
N GLN A 116 0.96 3.28 24.40
CA GLN A 116 1.43 3.58 25.74
C GLN A 116 0.60 4.68 26.37
N LYS A 117 0.25 5.70 25.61
CA LYS A 117 -0.56 6.75 26.15
C LYS A 117 -1.92 6.24 26.58
N ALA A 118 -2.52 5.38 25.78
CA ALA A 118 -3.79 4.81 26.15
C ALA A 118 -3.66 4.03 27.47
N GLY A 119 -2.58 3.32 27.65
CA GLY A 119 -2.38 2.57 28.87
C GLY A 119 -1.96 3.42 30.04
N ARG A 120 -1.25 4.49 29.79
CA ARG A 120 -0.71 5.30 30.87
C ARG A 120 -1.55 6.47 31.27
N ARG A 121 -2.60 6.73 30.53
CA ARG A 121 -3.41 7.85 30.86
C ARG A 121 -3.97 7.78 32.24
N GLY A 122 -4.12 6.65 32.76
CA GLY A 122 -4.65 6.49 34.08
C GLY A 122 -3.61 6.66 35.19
N GLN A 123 -2.42 6.92 34.81
CA GLN A 123 -1.39 7.08 35.82
C GLN A 123 -1.29 8.52 36.29
#